data_d7ff9dc7ddbb4f26a7996d9e03190426
#
_entry.id   d7ff9dc7ddbb4f26a7996d9e03190426
#
_cell.length_a   1.000
_cell.length_b   1.000
_cell.length_c   1.000
_cell.angle_alpha   90.00
_cell.angle_beta   90.00
_cell.angle_gamma   90.00
#
_symmetry.space_group_name_H-M   'P 1'
#
loop_
_entity.id
_entity.type
_entity.pdbx_description
1 polymer ?
#
loop_
_entity_poly.entity_id
_entity_poly.type
_entity_poly.pdbx_seq_one_letter_code
_entity_poly.pdbx_strand_id
1 'polypeptide(L)'
;MARIYYVDAAIPVDRKKRGEHKMHAVFDGDRVFRVKKLTELEDVAEIYIDALFPQIYGELMELLRRGVKVYLLKDTTKLKKLRIENNLKKSDENDAMLLSRIPREAFRLLTIEEMELKVKIRPLINRYERLVRWKKRLKMLVKDGYDYNFKEVIRLMETDRTRISREIIGQVASLPVYGEIYRKACEILGLKRSAELAILAIGLPPHLPMVRLKTLLGLVPGGDGGRYNQS
;
A
#
# COMPACT_ATOMS: atom_id res chain seq x y z
N MET A 1 -7.05 27.94 -15.46
CA MET A 1 -5.94 27.12 -16.02
C MET A 1 -5.79 25.85 -15.18
N ALA A 2 -5.68 24.70 -15.81
CA ALA A 2 -5.51 23.44 -15.09
C ALA A 2 -4.14 23.42 -14.35
N ARG A 3 -4.16 23.12 -13.04
CA ARG A 3 -3.00 23.25 -12.15
C ARG A 3 -2.34 21.90 -11.87
N ILE A 4 -1.06 21.95 -11.56
CA ILE A 4 -0.27 20.81 -11.10
C ILE A 4 0.02 21.00 -9.62
N TYR A 5 -0.20 19.96 -8.83
CA TYR A 5 0.07 19.99 -7.39
C TYR A 5 1.04 18.87 -6.99
N TYR A 6 1.91 19.19 -6.04
CA TYR A 6 2.86 18.28 -5.42
C TYR A 6 2.49 18.11 -3.96
N VAL A 7 2.27 16.88 -3.52
CA VAL A 7 1.63 16.60 -2.24
C VAL A 7 2.47 15.65 -1.41
N ASP A 8 2.86 16.10 -0.22
CA ASP A 8 3.26 15.20 0.86
C ASP A 8 2.00 14.72 1.57
N ALA A 9 1.68 13.43 1.35
CA ALA A 9 0.43 12.85 1.79
C ALA A 9 0.47 12.53 3.28
N ALA A 10 -0.43 13.12 4.06
CA ALA A 10 -0.55 12.85 5.48
C ALA A 10 -1.57 11.74 5.78
N ILE A 11 -1.33 10.97 6.84
CA ILE A 11 -2.34 10.08 7.40
C ILE A 11 -3.32 10.95 8.20
N PRO A 12 -4.63 10.99 7.85
CA PRO A 12 -5.60 11.92 8.41
C PRO A 12 -5.80 11.83 9.92
N VAL A 13 -5.34 10.77 10.57
CA VAL A 13 -5.50 10.57 12.03
C VAL A 13 -4.15 10.38 12.69
N ASP A 14 -3.75 11.32 13.54
CA ASP A 14 -2.64 11.10 14.44
C ASP A 14 -3.07 10.20 15.60
N ARG A 15 -2.51 8.98 15.68
CA ARG A 15 -2.78 8.04 16.77
C ARG A 15 -2.30 8.52 18.14
N LYS A 16 -1.35 9.46 18.17
CA LYS A 16 -0.77 9.98 19.41
C LYS A 16 -1.53 11.19 19.94
N LYS A 17 -2.18 11.95 19.06
CA LYS A 17 -2.98 13.11 19.42
C LYS A 17 -4.44 12.85 19.05
N ARG A 18 -5.25 12.44 20.01
CA ARG A 18 -6.69 12.24 19.80
C ARG A 18 -7.33 13.56 19.40
N GLY A 19 -7.79 13.64 18.15
CA GLY A 19 -8.59 14.76 17.64
C GLY A 19 -7.91 15.69 16.63
N GLU A 20 -6.59 15.68 16.45
CA GLU A 20 -5.94 16.49 15.42
C GLU A 20 -5.86 15.72 14.10
N HIS A 21 -6.56 16.19 13.08
CA HIS A 21 -6.38 15.75 11.70
C HIS A 21 -5.09 16.33 11.14
N LYS A 22 -4.14 15.48 10.80
CA LYS A 22 -3.01 15.91 9.97
C LYS A 22 -3.54 16.32 8.60
N MET A 23 -3.10 17.48 8.14
CA MET A 23 -3.42 18.02 6.82
C MET A 23 -2.33 17.64 5.83
N HIS A 24 -2.70 17.41 4.57
CA HIS A 24 -1.73 17.25 3.50
C HIS A 24 -1.00 18.57 3.25
N ALA A 25 0.33 18.50 3.07
CA ALA A 25 1.09 19.66 2.60
C ALA A 25 1.09 19.63 1.05
N VAL A 26 0.73 20.76 0.45
CA VAL A 26 0.55 20.90 -1.00
C VAL A 26 1.39 22.05 -1.51
N PHE A 27 2.15 21.83 -2.56
CA PHE A 27 2.89 22.86 -3.30
C PHE A 27 2.28 23.02 -4.69
N ASP A 28 1.93 24.24 -5.08
CA ASP A 28 1.29 24.56 -6.38
C ASP A 28 2.28 25.10 -7.44
N GLY A 29 3.57 25.08 -7.14
CA GLY A 29 4.62 25.67 -7.97
C GLY A 29 5.10 27.03 -7.49
N ASP A 30 4.33 27.72 -6.66
CA ASP A 30 4.64 29.03 -6.11
C ASP A 30 4.71 29.02 -4.56
N ARG A 31 3.68 28.49 -3.92
CA ARG A 31 3.55 28.46 -2.45
C ARG A 31 3.17 27.09 -1.91
N VAL A 32 3.51 26.86 -0.65
CA VAL A 32 3.05 25.70 0.10
C VAL A 32 1.85 26.07 0.96
N PHE A 33 0.81 25.23 0.94
CA PHE A 33 -0.38 25.37 1.77
C PHE A 33 -0.85 23.99 2.26
N ARG A 34 -1.88 23.97 3.11
CA ARG A 34 -2.38 22.73 3.70
C ARG A 34 -3.85 22.54 3.38
N VAL A 35 -4.22 21.29 3.06
CA VAL A 35 -5.63 20.89 2.83
C VAL A 35 -5.98 19.69 3.71
N LYS A 36 -7.23 19.60 4.16
CA LYS A 36 -7.71 18.44 4.93
C LYS A 36 -7.95 17.24 4.02
N LYS A 37 -8.44 17.50 2.80
CA LYS A 37 -8.71 16.49 1.78
C LYS A 37 -8.14 16.94 0.44
N LEU A 38 -7.59 16.00 -0.31
CA LEU A 38 -7.09 16.26 -1.67
C LEU A 38 -8.22 16.65 -2.63
N THR A 39 -9.45 16.28 -2.33
CA THR A 39 -10.65 16.63 -3.11
C THR A 39 -11.07 18.09 -2.97
N GLU A 40 -10.50 18.85 -2.02
CA GLU A 40 -10.68 20.30 -1.84
C GLU A 40 -9.84 21.13 -2.83
N LEU A 41 -8.89 20.47 -3.54
CA LEU A 41 -8.08 21.14 -4.55
C LEU A 41 -8.93 21.50 -5.77
N GLU A 42 -8.84 22.74 -6.23
CA GLU A 42 -9.57 23.28 -7.38
C GLU A 42 -8.70 23.27 -8.64
N ASP A 43 -9.35 23.22 -9.80
CA ASP A 43 -8.71 23.29 -11.13
C ASP A 43 -7.55 22.30 -11.35
N VAL A 44 -7.65 21.10 -10.77
CA VAL A 44 -6.58 20.10 -10.76
C VAL A 44 -6.48 19.36 -12.08
N ALA A 45 -5.32 19.40 -12.74
CA ALA A 45 -5.01 18.52 -13.87
C ALA A 45 -4.17 17.32 -13.44
N GLU A 46 -3.13 17.57 -12.68
CA GLU A 46 -2.18 16.55 -12.26
C GLU A 46 -1.83 16.70 -10.78
N ILE A 47 -1.69 15.57 -10.09
CA ILE A 47 -1.20 15.51 -8.71
C ILE A 47 -0.01 14.55 -8.65
N TYR A 48 1.08 14.98 -8.03
CA TYR A 48 2.25 14.18 -7.72
C TYR A 48 2.31 13.92 -6.22
N ILE A 49 2.22 12.66 -5.80
CA ILE A 49 2.22 12.26 -4.38
C ILE A 49 3.45 11.41 -4.04
N ASP A 50 3.93 11.57 -2.81
CA ASP A 50 5.08 10.82 -2.28
C ASP A 50 4.72 9.41 -1.86
N ALA A 51 3.55 9.22 -1.25
CA ALA A 51 3.13 7.96 -0.63
C ALA A 51 1.63 7.69 -0.77
N LEU A 52 1.29 6.41 -0.64
CA LEU A 52 -0.06 5.89 -0.80
C LEU A 52 -0.51 5.17 0.47
N PHE A 53 -1.53 5.71 1.15
CA PHE A 53 -2.09 5.16 2.38
C PHE A 53 -3.55 4.76 2.19
N PRO A 54 -4.04 3.69 2.85
CA PRO A 54 -5.45 3.28 2.76
C PRO A 54 -6.45 4.38 3.10
N GLN A 55 -6.07 5.31 3.98
CA GLN A 55 -6.93 6.40 4.45
C GLN A 55 -7.25 7.43 3.36
N ILE A 56 -6.37 7.59 2.36
CA ILE A 56 -6.57 8.53 1.25
C ILE A 56 -7.09 7.87 -0.03
N TYR A 57 -7.33 6.55 -0.03
CA TYR A 57 -7.80 5.84 -1.23
C TYR A 57 -9.11 6.40 -1.78
N GLY A 58 -10.05 6.77 -0.88
CA GLY A 58 -11.33 7.36 -1.29
C GLY A 58 -11.16 8.70 -2.03
N GLU A 59 -10.28 9.56 -1.53
CA GLU A 59 -9.96 10.86 -2.12
C GLU A 59 -9.30 10.70 -3.50
N LEU A 60 -8.32 9.80 -3.60
CA LEU A 60 -7.62 9.52 -4.86
C LEU A 60 -8.56 8.91 -5.90
N MET A 61 -9.47 8.01 -5.49
CA MET A 61 -10.49 7.46 -6.37
C MET A 61 -11.42 8.55 -6.92
N GLU A 62 -11.83 9.49 -6.09
CA GLU A 62 -12.68 10.59 -6.50
C GLU A 62 -11.96 11.50 -7.50
N LEU A 63 -10.69 11.85 -7.25
CA LEU A 63 -9.87 12.64 -8.16
C LEU A 63 -9.68 11.93 -9.51
N LEU A 64 -9.35 10.64 -9.50
CA LEU A 64 -9.21 9.86 -10.72
C LEU A 64 -10.52 9.81 -11.54
N ARG A 65 -11.70 9.69 -10.87
CA ARG A 65 -13.01 9.74 -11.52
C ARG A 65 -13.34 11.11 -12.13
N ARG A 66 -12.80 12.19 -11.55
CA ARG A 66 -12.87 13.54 -12.12
C ARG A 66 -11.91 13.74 -13.30
N GLY A 67 -11.14 12.72 -13.68
CA GLY A 67 -10.16 12.79 -14.78
C GLY A 67 -8.81 13.38 -14.39
N VAL A 68 -8.55 13.60 -13.09
CA VAL A 68 -7.25 14.07 -12.60
C VAL A 68 -6.21 12.96 -12.74
N LYS A 69 -5.05 13.29 -13.29
CA LYS A 69 -3.92 12.37 -13.37
C LYS A 69 -3.17 12.36 -12.04
N VAL A 70 -3.09 11.20 -11.40
CA VAL A 70 -2.39 11.05 -10.12
C VAL A 70 -1.10 10.26 -10.33
N TYR A 71 0.02 10.85 -9.97
CA TYR A 71 1.36 10.28 -10.10
C TYR A 71 1.93 9.95 -8.73
N LEU A 72 2.31 8.69 -8.51
CA LEU A 72 2.92 8.21 -7.28
C LEU A 72 4.43 8.10 -7.44
N LEU A 73 5.19 8.64 -6.50
CA LEU A 73 6.64 8.48 -6.45
C LEU A 73 7.03 7.00 -6.31
N LYS A 74 7.91 6.52 -7.23
CA LYS A 74 8.36 5.12 -7.24
C LYS A 74 9.31 4.78 -6.11
N ASP A 75 10.13 5.76 -5.69
CA ASP A 75 11.17 5.58 -4.69
C ASP A 75 11.31 6.82 -3.80
N THR A 76 10.83 6.72 -2.58
CA THR A 76 10.86 7.80 -1.59
C THR A 76 12.28 8.14 -1.10
N THR A 77 13.28 7.28 -1.36
CA THR A 77 14.67 7.58 -1.01
C THR A 77 15.20 8.80 -1.78
N LYS A 78 14.62 9.11 -2.94
CA LYS A 78 14.94 10.31 -3.72
C LYS A 78 14.64 11.60 -2.95
N LEU A 79 13.49 11.67 -2.24
CA LEU A 79 13.18 12.81 -1.36
C LEU A 79 14.22 12.98 -0.25
N LYS A 80 14.62 11.88 0.38
CA LYS A 80 15.67 11.91 1.41
C LYS A 80 17.00 12.44 0.87
N LYS A 81 17.41 12.02 -0.32
CA LYS A 81 18.62 12.50 -0.99
C LYS A 81 18.54 13.99 -1.28
N LEU A 82 17.45 14.45 -1.90
CA LEU A 82 17.24 15.85 -2.21
C LEU A 82 17.21 16.74 -0.97
N ARG A 83 16.65 16.27 0.16
CA ARG A 83 16.71 17.01 1.43
C ARG A 83 18.14 17.21 1.90
N ILE A 84 18.97 16.17 1.84
CA ILE A 84 20.38 16.25 2.25
C ILE A 84 21.15 17.20 1.32
N GLU A 85 21.00 17.07 0.01
CA GLU A 85 21.66 17.89 -1.00
C GLU A 85 21.30 19.37 -0.88
N ASN A 86 20.06 19.69 -0.49
CA ASN A 86 19.61 21.06 -0.29
C ASN A 86 19.73 21.55 1.17
N ASN A 87 20.35 20.76 2.05
CA ASN A 87 20.50 21.06 3.48
C ASN A 87 19.19 21.44 4.19
N LEU A 88 18.08 20.75 3.81
CA LEU A 88 16.75 21.00 4.35
C LEU A 88 16.40 20.00 5.46
N LYS A 89 15.75 20.53 6.51
CA LYS A 89 15.17 19.70 7.57
C LYS A 89 13.96 18.92 7.03
N LYS A 90 13.71 17.75 7.59
CA LYS A 90 12.50 16.99 7.27
C LYS A 90 11.27 17.74 7.79
N SER A 91 10.42 18.18 6.86
CA SER A 91 9.09 18.70 7.12
C SER A 91 8.18 18.37 5.94
N ASP A 92 6.88 18.29 6.19
CA ASP A 92 5.89 17.97 5.16
C ASP A 92 5.91 19.04 4.05
N GLU A 93 6.14 20.32 4.41
CA GLU A 93 6.23 21.43 3.47
C GLU A 93 7.46 21.33 2.55
N ASN A 94 8.62 21.00 3.13
CA ASN A 94 9.84 20.82 2.35
C ASN A 94 9.70 19.61 1.41
N ASP A 95 9.05 18.54 1.87
CA ASP A 95 8.84 17.34 1.05
C ASP A 95 7.88 17.63 -0.11
N ALA A 96 6.78 18.34 0.11
CA ALA A 96 5.88 18.77 -0.96
C ALA A 96 6.60 19.65 -2.01
N MET A 97 7.40 20.62 -1.58
CA MET A 97 8.20 21.45 -2.48
C MET A 97 9.26 20.65 -3.25
N LEU A 98 9.95 19.71 -2.59
CA LEU A 98 11.00 18.91 -3.22
C LEU A 98 10.44 17.91 -4.25
N LEU A 99 9.19 17.47 -4.11
CA LEU A 99 8.54 16.63 -5.13
C LEU A 99 8.52 17.31 -6.50
N SER A 100 8.39 18.64 -6.57
CA SER A 100 8.43 19.41 -7.83
C SER A 100 9.78 19.36 -8.55
N ARG A 101 10.86 19.06 -7.82
CA ARG A 101 12.22 18.97 -8.37
C ARG A 101 12.57 17.55 -8.83
N ILE A 102 11.70 16.57 -8.59
CA ILE A 102 11.90 15.18 -9.00
C ILE A 102 11.43 15.02 -10.45
N PRO A 103 12.26 14.45 -11.35
CA PRO A 103 11.87 14.21 -12.73
C PRO A 103 10.60 13.34 -12.84
N ARG A 104 9.74 13.64 -13.83
CA ARG A 104 8.45 12.95 -14.03
C ARG A 104 8.59 11.43 -14.16
N GLU A 105 9.67 10.96 -14.75
CA GLU A 105 9.99 9.55 -14.95
C GLU A 105 10.17 8.78 -13.63
N ALA A 106 10.45 9.49 -12.54
CA ALA A 106 10.55 8.92 -11.21
C ALA A 106 9.18 8.59 -10.58
N PHE A 107 8.11 9.06 -11.20
CA PHE A 107 6.74 8.76 -10.79
C PHE A 107 6.12 7.71 -11.69
N ARG A 108 5.04 7.08 -11.21
CA ARG A 108 4.17 6.22 -12.00
C ARG A 108 2.74 6.74 -11.92
N LEU A 109 2.03 6.65 -13.02
CA LEU A 109 0.62 6.98 -13.07
C LEU A 109 -0.18 5.94 -12.26
N LEU A 110 -1.09 6.41 -11.42
CA LEU A 110 -2.11 5.56 -10.78
C LEU A 110 -3.30 5.41 -11.73
N THR A 111 -3.87 4.21 -11.78
CA THR A 111 -5.09 3.95 -12.54
C THR A 111 -6.29 3.72 -11.62
N ILE A 112 -7.49 3.94 -12.16
CA ILE A 112 -8.75 3.68 -11.43
C ILE A 112 -8.82 2.20 -11.03
N GLU A 113 -8.45 1.30 -11.94
CA GLU A 113 -8.49 -0.14 -11.72
C GLU A 113 -7.57 -0.55 -10.57
N GLU A 114 -6.35 0.01 -10.50
CA GLU A 114 -5.43 -0.24 -9.38
C GLU A 114 -6.02 0.23 -8.06
N MET A 115 -6.64 1.41 -8.05
CA MET A 115 -7.23 1.97 -6.83
C MET A 115 -8.48 1.20 -6.40
N GLU A 116 -9.36 0.81 -7.33
CA GLU A 116 -10.52 -0.03 -7.04
C GLU A 116 -10.10 -1.37 -6.43
N LEU A 117 -9.06 -1.96 -6.99
CA LEU A 117 -8.47 -3.17 -6.44
C LEU A 117 -8.01 -2.99 -4.99
N LYS A 118 -7.24 -1.92 -4.72
CA LYS A 118 -6.74 -1.62 -3.38
C LYS A 118 -7.88 -1.37 -2.39
N VAL A 119 -8.93 -0.67 -2.79
CA VAL A 119 -10.11 -0.40 -1.96
C VAL A 119 -10.88 -1.69 -1.64
N LYS A 120 -11.10 -2.55 -2.63
CA LYS A 120 -11.89 -3.78 -2.47
C LYS A 120 -11.13 -4.89 -1.75
N ILE A 121 -9.89 -5.14 -2.14
CA ILE A 121 -9.13 -6.32 -1.66
C ILE A 121 -8.43 -6.05 -0.34
N ARG A 122 -7.91 -4.84 -0.09
CA ARG A 122 -7.14 -4.56 1.13
C ARG A 122 -7.88 -4.85 2.45
N PRO A 123 -9.17 -4.51 2.61
CA PRO A 123 -9.92 -4.89 3.81
C PRO A 123 -10.00 -6.41 4.00
N LEU A 124 -10.18 -7.17 2.91
CA LEU A 124 -10.23 -8.64 2.94
C LEU A 124 -8.88 -9.23 3.37
N ILE A 125 -7.77 -8.73 2.81
CA ILE A 125 -6.42 -9.13 3.20
C ILE A 125 -6.19 -8.85 4.69
N ASN A 126 -6.48 -7.64 5.15
CA ASN A 126 -6.31 -7.26 6.54
C ASN A 126 -7.11 -8.17 7.49
N ARG A 127 -8.35 -8.52 7.12
CA ARG A 127 -9.20 -9.45 7.88
C ARG A 127 -8.61 -10.86 7.87
N TYR A 128 -8.18 -11.35 6.72
CA TYR A 128 -7.52 -12.65 6.57
C TYR A 128 -6.29 -12.77 7.48
N GLU A 129 -5.36 -11.81 7.40
CA GLU A 129 -4.14 -11.80 8.21
C GLU A 129 -4.42 -11.72 9.73
N ARG A 130 -5.47 -10.97 10.13
CA ARG A 130 -5.89 -10.92 11.54
C ARG A 130 -6.40 -12.28 12.00
N LEU A 131 -7.23 -12.95 11.20
CA LEU A 131 -7.74 -14.28 11.53
C LEU A 131 -6.60 -15.30 11.67
N VAL A 132 -5.62 -15.28 10.77
CA VAL A 132 -4.44 -16.15 10.84
C VAL A 132 -3.66 -15.91 12.14
N ARG A 133 -3.39 -14.63 12.48
CA ARG A 133 -2.64 -14.26 13.70
C ARG A 133 -3.41 -14.64 14.98
N TRP A 134 -4.70 -14.37 15.05
CA TRP A 134 -5.52 -14.68 16.20
C TRP A 134 -5.67 -16.19 16.40
N LYS A 135 -5.91 -16.93 15.31
CA LYS A 135 -5.94 -18.39 15.36
C LYS A 135 -4.64 -18.96 15.92
N LYS A 136 -3.48 -18.46 15.49
CA LYS A 136 -2.18 -18.90 16.02
C LYS A 136 -2.09 -18.65 17.55
N ARG A 137 -2.49 -17.46 18.00
CA ARG A 137 -2.50 -17.12 19.44
C ARG A 137 -3.43 -18.02 20.25
N LEU A 138 -4.66 -18.23 19.78
CA LEU A 138 -5.63 -19.11 20.47
C LEU A 138 -5.14 -20.56 20.52
N LYS A 139 -4.53 -21.07 19.45
CA LYS A 139 -3.92 -22.41 19.46
C LYS A 139 -2.79 -22.54 20.48
N MET A 140 -1.99 -21.48 20.68
CA MET A 140 -0.96 -21.48 21.72
C MET A 140 -1.60 -21.54 23.12
N LEU A 141 -2.63 -20.72 23.40
CA LEU A 141 -3.34 -20.73 24.67
C LEU A 141 -3.95 -22.10 24.97
N VAL A 142 -4.58 -22.76 23.99
CA VAL A 142 -5.09 -24.12 24.14
C VAL A 142 -3.98 -25.12 24.49
N LYS A 143 -2.81 -24.97 23.84
CA LYS A 143 -1.62 -25.81 24.10
C LYS A 143 -1.08 -25.60 25.52
N ASP A 144 -1.16 -24.36 26.02
CA ASP A 144 -0.71 -23.97 27.34
C ASP A 144 -1.74 -24.34 28.47
N GLY A 145 -2.82 -25.07 28.13
CA GLY A 145 -3.83 -25.56 29.08
C GLY A 145 -5.01 -24.62 29.28
N TYR A 146 -5.07 -23.49 28.63
CA TYR A 146 -6.20 -22.56 28.72
C TYR A 146 -7.27 -22.93 27.66
N ASP A 147 -8.22 -23.77 28.01
CA ASP A 147 -9.32 -24.20 27.12
C ASP A 147 -10.66 -23.56 27.52
N TYR A 148 -10.86 -22.29 27.25
CA TYR A 148 -12.13 -21.58 27.45
C TYR A 148 -12.98 -21.60 26.18
N ASN A 149 -13.41 -22.79 25.72
CA ASN A 149 -14.15 -22.95 24.46
C ASN A 149 -13.41 -22.43 23.20
N PHE A 150 -12.09 -22.23 23.28
CA PHE A 150 -11.30 -21.73 22.16
C PHE A 150 -11.33 -22.63 20.93
N LYS A 151 -11.61 -23.93 21.11
CA LYS A 151 -11.76 -24.88 19.99
C LYS A 151 -12.90 -24.47 19.06
N GLU A 152 -14.04 -24.07 19.62
CA GLU A 152 -15.17 -23.62 18.83
C GLU A 152 -14.89 -22.28 18.16
N VAL A 153 -14.31 -21.34 18.87
CA VAL A 153 -13.87 -20.04 18.31
C VAL A 153 -12.91 -20.25 17.15
N ILE A 154 -11.92 -21.15 17.29
CA ILE A 154 -10.97 -21.49 16.24
C ILE A 154 -11.70 -22.05 15.01
N ARG A 155 -12.70 -22.92 15.19
CA ARG A 155 -13.51 -23.48 14.10
C ARG A 155 -14.26 -22.40 13.33
N LEU A 156 -14.91 -21.48 14.04
CA LEU A 156 -15.59 -20.35 13.44
C LEU A 156 -14.64 -19.43 12.65
N MET A 157 -13.45 -19.16 13.21
CA MET A 157 -12.41 -18.39 12.55
C MET A 157 -11.91 -19.09 11.27
N GLU A 158 -11.80 -20.43 11.27
CA GLU A 158 -11.41 -21.21 10.07
C GLU A 158 -12.47 -21.12 8.97
N THR A 159 -13.74 -21.18 9.34
CA THR A 159 -14.86 -21.03 8.39
C THR A 159 -14.83 -19.64 7.75
N ASP A 160 -14.70 -18.59 8.55
CA ASP A 160 -14.63 -17.21 8.03
C ASP A 160 -13.37 -17.00 7.19
N ARG A 161 -12.21 -17.51 7.63
CA ARG A 161 -10.97 -17.48 6.85
C ARG A 161 -11.14 -18.15 5.48
N THR A 162 -11.80 -19.30 5.42
CA THR A 162 -12.03 -20.02 4.17
C THR A 162 -12.93 -19.21 3.22
N ARG A 163 -13.98 -18.56 3.76
CA ARG A 163 -14.85 -17.67 2.98
C ARG A 163 -14.07 -16.51 2.40
N ILE A 164 -13.30 -15.80 3.24
CA ILE A 164 -12.49 -14.65 2.81
C ILE A 164 -11.40 -15.08 1.80
N SER A 165 -10.77 -16.25 2.01
CA SER A 165 -9.82 -16.82 1.05
C SER A 165 -10.40 -16.96 -0.35
N ARG A 166 -11.62 -17.52 -0.44
CA ARG A 166 -12.31 -17.69 -1.74
C ARG A 166 -12.60 -16.34 -2.40
N GLU A 167 -13.00 -15.36 -1.61
CA GLU A 167 -13.30 -14.02 -2.09
C GLU A 167 -12.04 -13.32 -2.61
N ILE A 168 -10.92 -13.35 -1.86
CA ILE A 168 -9.62 -12.81 -2.30
C ILE A 168 -9.18 -13.47 -3.61
N ILE A 169 -9.20 -14.80 -3.66
CA ILE A 169 -8.80 -15.56 -4.85
C ILE A 169 -9.66 -15.18 -6.06
N GLY A 170 -10.99 -15.11 -5.88
CA GLY A 170 -11.90 -14.74 -6.96
C GLY A 170 -11.62 -13.36 -7.51
N GLN A 171 -11.41 -12.37 -6.63
CA GLN A 171 -11.11 -11.02 -7.04
C GLN A 171 -9.74 -10.89 -7.73
N VAL A 172 -8.70 -11.58 -7.22
CA VAL A 172 -7.37 -11.56 -7.85
C VAL A 172 -7.38 -12.25 -9.19
N ALA A 173 -8.01 -13.42 -9.29
CA ALA A 173 -8.06 -14.20 -10.52
C ALA A 173 -8.81 -13.50 -11.67
N SER A 174 -9.73 -12.56 -11.34
CA SER A 174 -10.47 -11.77 -12.33
C SER A 174 -9.67 -10.60 -12.90
N LEU A 175 -8.52 -10.25 -12.31
CA LEU A 175 -7.71 -9.12 -12.76
C LEU A 175 -6.82 -9.51 -13.95
N PRO A 176 -6.71 -8.69 -14.99
CA PRO A 176 -5.95 -9.03 -16.19
C PRO A 176 -4.49 -9.43 -15.90
N VAL A 177 -3.73 -8.57 -15.23
CA VAL A 177 -2.29 -8.80 -14.97
C VAL A 177 -2.07 -9.72 -13.76
N TYR A 178 -2.68 -9.39 -12.63
CA TYR A 178 -2.47 -10.13 -11.37
C TYR A 178 -3.07 -11.55 -11.42
N GLY A 179 -4.18 -11.73 -12.13
CA GLY A 179 -4.79 -13.04 -12.32
C GLY A 179 -3.93 -13.98 -13.15
N GLU A 180 -3.22 -13.46 -14.15
CA GLU A 180 -2.26 -14.26 -14.92
C GLU A 180 -1.06 -14.67 -14.07
N ILE A 181 -0.46 -13.71 -13.34
CA ILE A 181 0.64 -13.98 -12.41
C ILE A 181 0.23 -15.03 -11.37
N TYR A 182 -0.97 -14.89 -10.79
CA TYR A 182 -1.50 -15.82 -9.81
C TYR A 182 -1.66 -17.23 -10.38
N ARG A 183 -2.28 -17.38 -11.57
CA ARG A 183 -2.50 -18.66 -12.22
C ARG A 183 -1.18 -19.37 -12.54
N LYS A 184 -0.23 -18.66 -13.14
CA LYS A 184 1.12 -19.19 -13.44
C LYS A 184 1.86 -19.62 -12.18
N ALA A 185 1.79 -18.82 -11.12
CA ALA A 185 2.42 -19.18 -9.85
C ALA A 185 1.77 -20.42 -9.20
N CYS A 186 0.44 -20.56 -9.27
CA CYS A 186 -0.25 -21.76 -8.83
C CYS A 186 0.21 -23.00 -9.60
N GLU A 187 0.31 -22.90 -10.93
CA GLU A 187 0.78 -23.98 -11.81
C GLU A 187 2.20 -24.43 -11.46
N ILE A 188 3.15 -23.48 -11.39
CA ILE A 188 4.57 -23.75 -11.07
C ILE A 188 4.72 -24.42 -9.70
N LEU A 189 3.93 -24.00 -8.71
CA LEU A 189 3.99 -24.52 -7.34
C LEU A 189 3.10 -25.75 -7.11
N GLY A 190 2.37 -26.24 -8.11
CA GLY A 190 1.45 -27.38 -7.99
C GLY A 190 0.26 -27.09 -7.05
N LEU A 191 -0.13 -25.83 -6.87
CA LEU A 191 -1.21 -25.42 -5.98
C LEU A 191 -2.51 -25.23 -6.75
N LYS A 192 -3.60 -25.85 -6.27
CA LYS A 192 -4.93 -25.63 -6.88
C LYS A 192 -5.47 -24.23 -6.58
N ARG A 193 -5.33 -23.78 -5.34
CA ARG A 193 -5.80 -22.45 -4.87
C ARG A 193 -5.01 -22.07 -3.61
N SER A 194 -4.53 -20.82 -3.53
CA SER A 194 -3.89 -20.27 -2.33
C SER A 194 -4.20 -18.80 -2.19
N ALA A 195 -4.79 -18.43 -1.06
CA ALA A 195 -5.03 -17.01 -0.74
C ALA A 195 -3.72 -16.27 -0.46
N GLU A 196 -2.76 -16.95 0.17
CA GLU A 196 -1.43 -16.41 0.45
C GLU A 196 -0.71 -16.05 -0.85
N LEU A 197 -0.80 -16.92 -1.85
CA LEU A 197 -0.21 -16.68 -3.17
C LEU A 197 -0.93 -15.54 -3.91
N ALA A 198 -2.26 -15.46 -3.79
CA ALA A 198 -3.02 -14.35 -4.34
C ALA A 198 -2.64 -13.00 -3.69
N ILE A 199 -2.49 -12.98 -2.35
CA ILE A 199 -2.04 -11.80 -1.60
C ILE A 199 -0.61 -11.41 -2.02
N LEU A 200 0.28 -12.38 -2.19
CA LEU A 200 1.64 -12.16 -2.65
C LEU A 200 1.65 -11.58 -4.06
N ALA A 201 0.86 -12.13 -4.99
CA ALA A 201 0.79 -11.65 -6.37
C ALA A 201 0.39 -10.18 -6.45
N ILE A 202 -0.57 -9.72 -5.61
CA ILE A 202 -0.96 -8.32 -5.55
C ILE A 202 0.09 -7.45 -4.86
N GLY A 203 0.76 -7.98 -3.85
CA GLY A 203 1.78 -7.27 -3.09
C GLY A 203 3.08 -7.04 -3.86
N LEU A 204 3.34 -7.88 -4.86
CA LEU A 204 4.53 -7.76 -5.69
C LEU A 204 4.31 -6.69 -6.75
N PRO A 205 5.16 -5.67 -6.84
CA PRO A 205 5.14 -4.69 -7.92
C PRO A 205 5.75 -5.32 -9.20
N PRO A 206 4.92 -5.75 -10.18
CA PRO A 206 5.40 -6.54 -11.34
C PRO A 206 6.31 -5.73 -12.29
N HIS A 207 6.34 -4.41 -12.13
CA HIS A 207 7.17 -3.50 -12.91
C HIS A 207 8.61 -3.37 -12.37
N LEU A 208 8.92 -3.97 -11.20
CA LEU A 208 10.27 -3.89 -10.65
C LEU A 208 11.21 -4.91 -11.31
N PRO A 209 12.48 -4.56 -11.48
CA PRO A 209 13.51 -5.50 -11.93
C PRO A 209 13.60 -6.71 -10.98
N MET A 210 13.94 -7.89 -11.54
CA MET A 210 14.04 -9.15 -10.80
C MET A 210 14.93 -9.06 -9.55
N VAL A 211 16.03 -8.30 -9.61
CA VAL A 211 16.92 -8.07 -8.47
C VAL A 211 16.19 -7.41 -7.31
N ARG A 212 15.38 -6.38 -7.59
CA ARG A 212 14.55 -5.68 -6.58
C ARG A 212 13.44 -6.58 -6.03
N LEU A 213 12.80 -7.38 -6.87
CA LEU A 213 11.80 -8.35 -6.43
C LEU A 213 12.41 -9.40 -5.49
N LYS A 214 13.58 -9.93 -5.80
CA LYS A 214 14.32 -10.85 -4.92
C LYS A 214 14.64 -10.20 -3.57
N THR A 215 15.08 -8.94 -3.56
CA THR A 215 15.35 -8.19 -2.31
C THR A 215 14.08 -8.03 -1.46
N LEU A 216 12.95 -7.66 -2.09
CA LEU A 216 11.66 -7.53 -1.39
C LEU A 216 11.16 -8.86 -0.79
N LEU A 217 11.48 -9.97 -1.45
CA LEU A 217 11.14 -11.33 -0.98
C LEU A 217 12.15 -11.87 0.05
N GLY A 218 13.17 -11.11 0.41
CA GLY A 218 14.23 -11.57 1.32
C GLY A 218 15.12 -12.66 0.73
N LEU A 219 15.13 -12.81 -0.61
CA LEU A 219 15.91 -13.85 -1.32
C LEU A 219 17.33 -13.41 -1.68
N VAL A 220 17.72 -12.21 -1.31
CA VAL A 220 19.10 -11.71 -1.49
C VAL A 220 19.77 -11.67 -0.13
N PRO A 221 20.97 -12.21 0.02
CA PRO A 221 21.75 -12.09 1.25
C PRO A 221 21.92 -10.61 1.61
N GLY A 222 21.71 -10.25 2.87
CA GLY A 222 21.96 -8.90 3.37
C GLY A 222 23.44 -8.53 3.18
N GLY A 223 23.73 -7.27 2.82
CA GLY A 223 25.07 -6.78 2.46
C GLY A 223 26.16 -6.91 3.54
N ASP A 224 25.80 -7.25 4.78
CA ASP A 224 26.72 -7.39 5.91
C ASP A 224 26.75 -8.83 6.45
N GLY A 225 27.10 -9.80 5.62
CA GLY A 225 27.47 -11.13 6.10
C GLY A 225 26.47 -12.26 5.90
N GLY A 226 25.66 -12.22 4.85
CA GLY A 226 24.97 -13.41 4.36
C GLY A 226 23.73 -13.86 5.13
N ARG A 227 23.14 -13.03 5.96
CA ARG A 227 21.83 -13.31 6.57
C ARG A 227 20.71 -12.81 5.67
N TYR A 228 19.76 -13.69 5.34
CA TYR A 228 18.51 -13.28 4.70
C TYR A 228 17.73 -12.39 5.66
N ASN A 229 17.15 -11.29 5.15
CA ASN A 229 16.20 -10.49 5.94
C ASN A 229 15.00 -11.36 6.31
N GLN A 230 14.93 -11.75 7.57
CA GLN A 230 13.73 -12.35 8.16
C GLN A 230 12.81 -11.19 8.58
N SER A 231 11.93 -10.76 7.68
CA SER A 231 10.84 -9.84 7.98
C SER A 231 9.55 -10.60 8.26
#